data_46ed1e7297f15b30893bb263bfbfbe20
#
_entry.id   46ed1e7297f15b30893bb263bfbfbe20
#
_cell.length_a   1.000
_cell.length_b   1.000
_cell.length_c   1.000
_cell.angle_alpha   90.00
_cell.angle_beta   90.00
_cell.angle_gamma   90.00
#
_symmetry.space_group_name_H-M   'P 1'
#
loop_
_entity.id
_entity.type
_entity.pdbx_description
1 polymer ?
#
loop_
_entity_poly.entity_id
_entity_poly.type
_entity_poly.pdbx_seq_one_letter_code
_entity_poly.pdbx_strand_id
1 'polypeptide(L)'
;MLFSHGLIRTFLALLALGAIPLSAEEQPVPAQGGPAVSITDLKPVKLERDAHSKLLVAQCTVNGVPCNLIVDTAASHTTFDIKFIKKNFPGLPLEDVQIAPGSNVHAVPRLFAMRSFSMGGLHIKNFFGLALDLTPLQKDMQVKIDGILGINYLGFSPFLLSVRNASLQFLERSRFPQHRKPLDVERDPSGIFYIRCS
;
A
#
# COMPACT_ATOMS: atom_id res chain seq x y z
N MET A 1 2.20 -30.14 7.61
CA MET A 1 2.41 -29.01 6.67
C MET A 1 1.34 -27.92 6.88
N LEU A 2 1.22 -27.38 8.10
CA LEU A 2 0.12 -26.45 8.49
C LEU A 2 0.61 -25.14 9.11
N PHE A 3 1.90 -24.78 8.98
CA PHE A 3 2.47 -23.63 9.70
C PHE A 3 2.68 -22.34 8.89
N SER A 4 2.50 -22.35 7.57
CA SER A 4 2.84 -21.19 6.73
C SER A 4 1.76 -20.11 6.67
N HIS A 5 0.48 -20.48 6.77
CA HIS A 5 -0.63 -19.52 6.62
C HIS A 5 -0.84 -18.60 7.83
N GLY A 6 -0.36 -18.98 9.00
CA GLY A 6 -0.50 -18.18 10.22
C GLY A 6 0.39 -16.94 10.22
N LEU A 7 1.61 -17.06 9.72
CA LEU A 7 2.60 -15.97 9.77
C LEU A 7 2.26 -14.83 8.81
N ILE A 8 1.80 -15.15 7.60
CA ILE A 8 1.36 -14.14 6.61
C ILE A 8 0.13 -13.40 7.14
N ARG A 9 -0.84 -14.13 7.73
CA ARG A 9 -2.02 -13.50 8.33
C ARG A 9 -1.66 -12.60 9.50
N THR A 10 -0.71 -13.01 10.34
CA THR A 10 -0.25 -12.21 11.48
C THR A 10 0.54 -10.98 11.02
N PHE A 11 1.33 -11.08 9.95
CA PHE A 11 2.11 -9.94 9.44
C PHE A 11 1.22 -8.95 8.68
N LEU A 12 0.28 -9.41 7.88
CA LEU A 12 -0.73 -8.56 7.22
C LEU A 12 -1.68 -7.92 8.24
N ALA A 13 -2.07 -8.66 9.29
CA ALA A 13 -2.84 -8.10 10.41
C ALA A 13 -2.02 -7.07 11.21
N LEU A 14 -0.69 -7.22 11.30
CA LEU A 14 0.18 -6.25 11.97
C LEU A 14 0.28 -4.93 11.19
N LEU A 15 0.22 -4.98 9.86
CA LEU A 15 0.18 -3.78 8.99
C LEU A 15 -1.22 -3.16 8.92
N ALA A 16 -2.27 -3.95 9.20
CA ALA A 16 -3.65 -3.45 9.39
C ALA A 16 -3.87 -2.85 10.78
N LEU A 17 -2.93 -3.00 11.71
CA LEU A 17 -3.01 -2.43 13.06
C LEU A 17 -2.97 -0.90 13.00
N GLY A 18 -4.16 -0.37 12.93
CA GLY A 18 -4.52 0.96 13.33
C GLY A 18 -3.93 2.05 12.44
N ALA A 19 -4.78 2.94 11.95
CA ALA A 19 -4.33 4.26 11.59
C ALA A 19 -3.47 4.74 12.78
N ILE A 20 -2.16 4.77 12.60
CA ILE A 20 -1.29 5.51 13.51
C ILE A 20 -1.88 6.91 13.45
N PRO A 21 -2.49 7.46 14.52
CA PRO A 21 -2.86 8.85 14.52
C PRO A 21 -1.52 9.60 14.44
N LEU A 22 -1.08 9.93 13.23
CA LEU A 22 -0.09 10.98 13.09
C LEU A 22 -0.74 12.20 13.73
N SER A 23 -0.25 12.58 14.91
CA SER A 23 -0.66 13.82 15.51
C SER A 23 -0.45 14.92 14.47
N ALA A 24 -1.46 15.74 14.23
CA ALA A 24 -1.48 16.73 13.15
C ALA A 24 -0.35 17.79 13.25
N GLU A 25 0.49 17.73 14.27
CA GLU A 25 1.44 18.80 14.60
C GLU A 25 2.87 18.60 14.08
N GLU A 26 3.27 17.41 13.61
CA GLU A 26 4.65 17.18 13.13
C GLU A 26 4.74 16.24 11.91
N GLN A 27 3.94 16.49 10.88
CA GLN A 27 4.22 15.83 9.60
C GLN A 27 5.36 16.57 8.90
N PRO A 28 6.37 15.86 8.35
CA PRO A 28 7.36 16.50 7.48
C PRO A 28 6.61 17.19 6.36
N VAL A 29 6.72 18.53 6.32
CA VAL A 29 5.99 19.37 5.36
C VAL A 29 6.45 18.96 3.97
N PRO A 30 5.57 18.43 3.09
CA PRO A 30 5.93 18.23 1.69
C PRO A 30 6.33 19.57 1.12
N ALA A 31 7.36 19.58 0.30
CA ALA A 31 7.73 20.76 -0.47
C ALA A 31 6.44 21.32 -1.10
N GLN A 32 6.04 22.50 -0.70
CA GLN A 32 4.86 23.27 -1.00
C GLN A 32 3.92 22.65 -2.04
N GLY A 33 2.88 21.94 -1.57
CA GLY A 33 1.83 21.34 -2.40
C GLY A 33 1.51 19.91 -1.95
N GLY A 34 0.22 19.64 -1.66
CA GLY A 34 -0.28 18.28 -1.36
C GLY A 34 -0.04 17.30 -2.51
N PRO A 35 -0.42 16.02 -2.37
CA PRO A 35 -0.28 15.03 -3.42
C PRO A 35 -0.97 15.48 -4.71
N ALA A 36 -0.22 15.53 -5.82
CA ALA A 36 -0.76 15.84 -7.12
C ALA A 36 -1.00 14.54 -7.91
N VAL A 37 -2.25 14.29 -8.27
CA VAL A 37 -2.69 13.06 -8.93
C VAL A 37 -2.98 13.33 -10.39
N SER A 38 -2.47 12.50 -11.27
CA SER A 38 -2.83 12.47 -12.68
C SER A 38 -3.08 11.05 -13.18
N ILE A 39 -4.02 10.90 -14.11
CA ILE A 39 -4.36 9.61 -14.71
C ILE A 39 -4.13 9.76 -16.22
N THR A 40 -3.26 8.90 -16.79
CA THR A 40 -2.90 8.98 -18.21
C THR A 40 -3.41 7.80 -19.03
N ASP A 41 -3.55 6.64 -18.44
CA ASP A 41 -4.04 5.42 -19.11
C ASP A 41 -4.87 4.60 -18.12
N LEU A 42 -6.05 4.19 -18.55
CA LEU A 42 -7.01 3.44 -17.73
C LEU A 42 -7.08 1.95 -18.12
N LYS A 43 -6.05 1.45 -18.80
CA LYS A 43 -6.01 0.03 -19.14
C LYS A 43 -5.80 -0.84 -17.89
N PRO A 44 -6.38 -2.06 -17.89
CA PRO A 44 -6.11 -3.02 -16.83
C PRO A 44 -4.61 -3.34 -16.72
N VAL A 45 -4.09 -3.27 -15.51
CA VAL A 45 -2.74 -3.74 -15.15
C VAL A 45 -2.83 -5.20 -14.82
N LYS A 46 -1.99 -6.02 -15.45
CA LYS A 46 -1.82 -7.41 -15.07
C LYS A 46 -1.00 -7.48 -13.78
N LEU A 47 -1.50 -8.24 -12.82
CA LEU A 47 -0.82 -8.53 -11.57
C LEU A 47 -0.17 -9.91 -11.65
N GLU A 48 0.96 -10.08 -10.97
CA GLU A 48 1.57 -11.37 -10.77
C GLU A 48 0.95 -12.04 -9.53
N ARG A 49 0.58 -13.32 -9.64
CA ARG A 49 0.12 -14.08 -8.48
C ARG A 49 1.26 -14.91 -7.94
N ASP A 50 1.67 -14.64 -6.71
CA ASP A 50 2.66 -15.48 -6.05
C ASP A 50 2.12 -16.91 -5.89
N ALA A 51 2.90 -17.89 -6.32
CA ALA A 51 2.44 -19.29 -6.38
C ALA A 51 2.29 -19.92 -4.98
N HIS A 52 3.02 -19.41 -3.98
CA HIS A 52 2.98 -19.92 -2.62
C HIS A 52 1.92 -19.20 -1.76
N SER A 53 2.04 -17.89 -1.61
CA SER A 53 1.16 -17.08 -0.77
C SER A 53 -0.20 -16.78 -1.40
N LYS A 54 -0.32 -16.90 -2.74
CA LYS A 54 -1.48 -16.49 -3.55
C LYS A 54 -1.74 -14.98 -3.56
N LEU A 55 -0.86 -14.18 -2.97
CA LEU A 55 -0.96 -12.74 -2.99
C LEU A 55 -0.76 -12.19 -4.40
N LEU A 56 -1.35 -11.04 -4.67
CA LEU A 56 -1.24 -10.34 -5.95
C LEU A 56 -0.16 -9.26 -5.85
N VAL A 57 0.75 -9.25 -6.79
CA VAL A 57 1.89 -8.34 -6.87
C VAL A 57 1.77 -7.46 -8.10
N ALA A 58 1.87 -6.15 -7.89
CA ALA A 58 1.85 -5.14 -8.94
C ALA A 58 3.26 -4.65 -9.24
N GLN A 59 3.57 -4.44 -10.52
CA GLN A 59 4.74 -3.68 -10.93
C GLN A 59 4.44 -2.19 -10.84
N CYS A 60 5.25 -1.49 -10.07
CA CYS A 60 5.13 -0.06 -9.81
C CYS A 60 6.45 0.65 -10.10
N THR A 61 6.42 1.97 -10.07
CA THR A 61 7.64 2.79 -10.18
C THR A 61 7.62 3.85 -9.09
N VAL A 62 8.68 3.94 -8.30
CA VAL A 62 8.87 4.97 -7.29
C VAL A 62 10.12 5.79 -7.61
N ASN A 63 9.99 7.11 -7.73
CA ASN A 63 11.08 8.02 -8.12
C ASN A 63 11.87 7.54 -9.36
N GLY A 64 11.17 6.93 -10.34
CA GLY A 64 11.77 6.37 -11.53
C GLY A 64 12.35 4.94 -11.38
N VAL A 65 12.38 4.38 -10.17
CA VAL A 65 12.91 3.04 -9.90
C VAL A 65 11.77 2.01 -9.93
N PRO A 66 11.85 0.96 -10.75
CA PRO A 66 10.86 -0.13 -10.74
C PRO A 66 10.85 -0.87 -9.40
N CYS A 67 9.67 -1.26 -8.96
CA CYS A 67 9.47 -2.03 -7.74
C CYS A 67 8.25 -2.95 -7.84
N ASN A 68 8.26 -4.03 -7.09
CA ASN A 68 7.17 -5.00 -6.99
C ASN A 68 6.48 -4.86 -5.63
N LEU A 69 5.20 -4.51 -5.63
CA LEU A 69 4.43 -4.30 -4.41
C LEU A 69 3.24 -5.25 -4.32
N ILE A 70 3.04 -5.85 -3.15
CA ILE A 70 1.81 -6.60 -2.87
C ILE A 70 0.63 -5.64 -2.89
N VAL A 71 -0.44 -5.98 -3.60
CA VAL A 71 -1.69 -5.20 -3.58
C VAL A 71 -2.48 -5.60 -2.33
N ASP A 72 -2.55 -4.70 -1.36
CA ASP A 72 -3.21 -4.95 -0.08
C ASP A 72 -4.19 -3.83 0.28
N THR A 73 -5.49 -4.11 0.09
CA THR A 73 -6.57 -3.16 0.41
C THR A 73 -6.82 -3.00 1.91
N ALA A 74 -6.25 -3.88 2.75
CA ALA A 74 -6.32 -3.79 4.20
C ALA A 74 -5.14 -3.00 4.81
N ALA A 75 -4.07 -2.79 4.04
CA ALA A 75 -2.96 -1.94 4.48
C ALA A 75 -3.36 -0.46 4.39
N SER A 76 -3.31 0.25 5.51
CA SER A 76 -3.62 1.70 5.56
C SER A 76 -2.60 2.54 4.79
N HIS A 77 -1.33 2.11 4.77
CA HIS A 77 -0.22 2.84 4.16
C HIS A 77 0.60 1.96 3.22
N THR A 78 1.05 2.57 2.12
CA THR A 78 2.05 1.97 1.24
C THR A 78 3.37 1.91 1.98
N THR A 79 3.92 0.69 2.08
CA THR A 79 5.12 0.40 2.86
C THR A 79 6.17 -0.25 1.96
N PHE A 80 7.41 0.21 2.01
CA PHE A 80 8.53 -0.33 1.26
C PHE A 80 9.49 -1.09 2.17
N ASP A 81 10.15 -2.10 1.61
CA ASP A 81 11.28 -2.72 2.30
C ASP A 81 12.38 -1.69 2.54
N ILE A 82 12.82 -1.54 3.78
CA ILE A 82 13.86 -0.57 4.14
C ILE A 82 15.19 -0.83 3.39
N LYS A 83 15.46 -2.08 3.00
CA LYS A 83 16.63 -2.45 2.21
C LYS A 83 16.50 -1.94 0.78
N PHE A 84 15.28 -2.02 0.19
CA PHE A 84 15.00 -1.44 -1.12
C PHE A 84 15.23 0.08 -1.10
N ILE A 85 14.71 0.78 -0.08
CA ILE A 85 14.86 2.23 0.06
C ILE A 85 16.34 2.62 0.21
N LYS A 86 17.07 1.99 1.13
CA LYS A 86 18.49 2.28 1.36
C LYS A 86 19.36 2.00 0.14
N LYS A 87 19.04 0.96 -0.62
CA LYS A 87 19.80 0.59 -1.83
C LYS A 87 19.59 1.58 -2.97
N ASN A 88 18.34 1.98 -3.23
CA ASN A 88 18.00 2.74 -4.43
C ASN A 88 17.96 4.25 -4.20
N PHE A 89 17.84 4.69 -2.95
CA PHE A 89 17.75 6.10 -2.57
C PHE A 89 18.71 6.41 -1.40
N PRO A 90 20.04 6.22 -1.59
CA PRO A 90 21.00 6.52 -0.53
C PRO A 90 20.91 8.01 -0.16
N GLY A 91 20.84 8.29 1.14
CA GLY A 91 20.71 9.67 1.64
C GLY A 91 19.27 10.21 1.68
N LEU A 92 18.25 9.42 1.31
CA LEU A 92 16.87 9.82 1.53
C LEU A 92 16.60 9.92 3.05
N PRO A 93 16.10 11.09 3.55
CA PRO A 93 15.72 11.22 4.94
C PRO A 93 14.64 10.20 5.33
N LEU A 94 14.86 9.52 6.44
CA LEU A 94 13.91 8.57 7.04
C LEU A 94 13.62 9.05 8.46
N GLU A 95 12.36 9.36 8.75
CA GLU A 95 11.91 9.86 10.03
C GLU A 95 11.20 8.76 10.80
N ASP A 96 11.58 8.55 12.06
CA ASP A 96 10.93 7.54 12.89
C ASP A 96 9.49 7.97 13.20
N VAL A 97 8.54 7.08 12.93
CA VAL A 97 7.13 7.33 13.25
C VAL A 97 6.92 7.09 14.74
N GLN A 98 6.34 8.07 15.43
CA GLN A 98 5.96 7.89 16.83
C GLN A 98 4.83 6.87 16.95
N ILE A 99 5.08 5.83 17.71
CA ILE A 99 4.09 4.78 17.97
C ILE A 99 3.50 5.03 19.36
N ALA A 100 2.17 4.95 19.46
CA ALA A 100 1.49 5.12 20.73
C ALA A 100 2.01 4.10 21.78
N PRO A 101 2.23 4.52 23.03
CA PRO A 101 2.61 3.62 24.11
C PRO A 101 1.62 2.47 24.23
N GLY A 102 2.14 1.23 24.35
CA GLY A 102 1.30 0.02 24.50
C GLY A 102 0.89 -0.64 23.17
N SER A 103 1.29 -0.12 22.01
CA SER A 103 1.10 -0.83 20.74
C SER A 103 2.07 -2.02 20.64
N ASN A 104 1.56 -3.19 20.25
CA ASN A 104 2.36 -4.41 20.02
C ASN A 104 3.14 -4.37 18.70
N VAL A 105 3.71 -3.21 18.34
CA VAL A 105 4.46 -3.06 17.08
C VAL A 105 5.89 -3.56 17.29
N HIS A 106 6.25 -4.63 16.61
CA HIS A 106 7.58 -5.25 16.72
C HIS A 106 8.67 -4.52 15.95
N ALA A 107 8.33 -3.55 15.09
CA ALA A 107 9.29 -2.76 14.34
C ALA A 107 8.74 -1.35 14.10
N VAL A 108 9.56 -0.34 14.35
CA VAL A 108 9.19 1.08 14.13
C VAL A 108 9.27 1.38 12.64
N PRO A 109 8.15 1.73 11.99
CA PRO A 109 8.18 2.18 10.62
C PRO A 109 8.83 3.55 10.51
N ARG A 110 9.45 3.85 9.37
CA ARG A 110 10.05 5.14 9.06
C ARG A 110 9.30 5.82 7.94
N LEU A 111 8.94 7.06 8.14
CA LEU A 111 8.30 7.89 7.13
C LEU A 111 9.35 8.43 6.16
N PHE A 112 9.02 8.48 4.87
CA PHE A 112 9.82 9.16 3.86
C PHE A 112 8.96 9.78 2.76
N ALA A 113 9.48 10.83 2.13
CA ALA A 113 8.81 11.51 1.03
C ALA A 113 9.25 10.93 -0.31
N MET A 114 8.28 10.69 -1.21
CA MET A 114 8.49 10.29 -2.60
C MET A 114 8.13 11.43 -3.53
N ARG A 115 8.98 11.73 -4.50
CA ARG A 115 8.69 12.75 -5.53
C ARG A 115 7.62 12.26 -6.51
N SER A 116 7.67 10.97 -6.83
CA SER A 116 6.73 10.36 -7.76
C SER A 116 6.50 8.89 -7.44
N PHE A 117 5.27 8.47 -7.65
CA PHE A 117 4.88 7.06 -7.61
C PHE A 117 3.88 6.80 -8.74
N SER A 118 4.02 5.68 -9.43
CA SER A 118 3.11 5.35 -10.53
C SER A 118 2.84 3.84 -10.64
N MET A 119 1.62 3.53 -11.03
CA MET A 119 1.15 2.20 -11.40
C MET A 119 -0.07 2.33 -12.32
N GLY A 120 -0.05 1.62 -13.45
CA GLY A 120 -1.24 1.47 -14.31
C GLY A 120 -1.87 2.77 -14.78
N GLY A 121 -1.06 3.77 -15.14
CA GLY A 121 -1.52 5.07 -15.60
C GLY A 121 -1.92 6.04 -14.48
N LEU A 122 -1.99 5.60 -13.22
CA LEU A 122 -2.14 6.49 -12.07
C LEU A 122 -0.75 6.96 -11.63
N HIS A 123 -0.57 8.29 -11.65
CA HIS A 123 0.67 8.95 -11.25
C HIS A 123 0.40 9.89 -10.08
N ILE A 124 1.23 9.80 -9.05
CA ILE A 124 1.14 10.67 -7.88
C ILE A 124 2.49 11.34 -7.66
N LYS A 125 2.49 12.65 -7.47
CA LYS A 125 3.65 13.41 -7.03
C LYS A 125 3.49 13.82 -5.56
N ASN A 126 4.60 14.04 -4.87
CA ASN A 126 4.65 14.46 -3.47
C ASN A 126 3.85 13.50 -2.56
N PHE A 127 4.24 12.25 -2.59
CA PHE A 127 3.60 11.17 -1.85
C PHE A 127 4.49 10.70 -0.70
N PHE A 128 3.88 10.28 0.41
CA PHE A 128 4.58 9.71 1.54
C PHE A 128 4.41 8.19 1.58
N GLY A 129 5.49 7.50 1.93
CA GLY A 129 5.49 6.07 2.19
C GLY A 129 6.15 5.74 3.52
N LEU A 130 5.93 4.53 3.98
CA LEU A 130 6.62 3.97 5.13
C LEU A 130 7.73 3.03 4.67
N ALA A 131 8.81 2.98 5.43
CA ALA A 131 9.88 2.00 5.26
C ALA A 131 9.92 1.08 6.48
N LEU A 132 9.95 -0.24 6.23
CA LEU A 132 9.96 -1.28 7.25
C LEU A 132 10.81 -2.46 6.79
N ASP A 133 11.36 -3.26 7.71
CA ASP A 133 12.02 -4.52 7.33
C ASP A 133 10.95 -5.57 6.97
N LEU A 134 10.82 -5.86 5.68
CA LEU A 134 9.89 -6.84 5.15
C LEU A 134 10.52 -8.23 4.93
N THR A 135 11.72 -8.46 5.45
CA THR A 135 12.40 -9.76 5.35
C THR A 135 11.55 -10.94 5.85
N PRO A 136 10.79 -10.83 6.96
CA PRO A 136 9.93 -11.92 7.39
C PRO A 136 8.85 -12.28 6.36
N LEU A 137 8.24 -11.26 5.72
CA LEU A 137 7.21 -11.47 4.70
C LEU A 137 7.81 -12.09 3.43
N GLN A 138 8.99 -11.63 3.01
CA GLN A 138 9.67 -12.14 1.82
C GLN A 138 9.99 -13.64 1.91
N LYS A 139 10.23 -14.18 3.10
CA LYS A 139 10.52 -15.61 3.29
C LYS A 139 9.36 -16.52 2.87
N ASP A 140 8.13 -16.02 2.96
CA ASP A 140 6.92 -16.75 2.64
C ASP A 140 6.46 -16.54 1.18
N MET A 141 7.26 -15.83 0.38
CA MET A 141 6.93 -15.52 -1.00
C MET A 141 7.97 -16.08 -1.97
N GLN A 142 7.51 -16.51 -3.15
CA GLN A 142 8.35 -16.89 -4.27
C GLN A 142 8.70 -15.67 -5.13
N VAL A 143 7.74 -14.77 -5.31
CA VAL A 143 7.97 -13.50 -6.01
C VAL A 143 8.75 -12.55 -5.10
N LYS A 144 9.82 -11.98 -5.65
CA LYS A 144 10.53 -10.92 -4.94
C LYS A 144 9.65 -9.68 -4.83
N ILE A 145 9.47 -9.20 -3.61
CA ILE A 145 8.74 -7.98 -3.33
C ILE A 145 9.66 -6.89 -2.78
N ASP A 146 9.30 -5.64 -3.08
CA ASP A 146 9.99 -4.45 -2.59
C ASP A 146 9.09 -3.65 -1.62
N GLY A 147 7.82 -4.10 -1.43
CA GLY A 147 6.89 -3.45 -0.52
C GLY A 147 5.45 -3.95 -0.63
N ILE A 148 4.57 -3.16 -0.02
CA ILE A 148 3.12 -3.36 0.05
C ILE A 148 2.43 -2.08 -0.41
N LEU A 149 1.49 -2.19 -1.32
CA LEU A 149 0.69 -1.10 -1.86
C LEU A 149 -0.60 -0.97 -1.05
N GLY A 150 -0.70 0.08 -0.27
CA GLY A 150 -1.81 0.32 0.64
C GLY A 150 -2.91 1.20 0.06
N ILE A 151 -3.99 1.35 0.85
CA ILE A 151 -5.18 2.11 0.45
C ILE A 151 -4.90 3.62 0.34
N ASN A 152 -3.88 4.13 1.02
CA ASN A 152 -3.47 5.53 0.88
C ASN A 152 -3.05 5.89 -0.55
N TYR A 153 -2.60 4.91 -1.37
CA TYR A 153 -2.36 5.07 -2.80
C TYR A 153 -3.58 4.63 -3.62
N LEU A 154 -4.08 3.42 -3.37
CA LEU A 154 -5.20 2.86 -4.13
C LEU A 154 -6.44 3.75 -4.06
N GLY A 155 -6.66 4.45 -2.95
CA GLY A 155 -7.81 5.31 -2.70
C GLY A 155 -7.80 6.65 -3.46
N PHE A 156 -6.74 7.00 -4.19
CA PHE A 156 -6.73 8.23 -5.00
C PHE A 156 -7.67 8.16 -6.21
N SER A 157 -7.98 6.96 -6.68
CA SER A 157 -8.93 6.75 -7.77
C SER A 157 -9.78 5.51 -7.51
N PRO A 158 -11.06 5.50 -7.93
CA PRO A 158 -11.83 4.27 -7.97
C PRO A 158 -11.10 3.21 -8.79
N PHE A 159 -11.17 1.96 -8.38
CA PHE A 159 -10.52 0.87 -9.10
C PHE A 159 -11.35 -0.42 -9.09
N LEU A 160 -11.11 -1.26 -10.08
CA LEU A 160 -11.61 -2.62 -10.15
C LEU A 160 -10.43 -3.58 -9.89
N LEU A 161 -10.57 -4.41 -8.86
CA LEU A 161 -9.62 -5.49 -8.57
C LEU A 161 -10.27 -6.83 -8.90
N SER A 162 -9.75 -7.51 -9.92
CA SER A 162 -10.15 -8.87 -10.25
C SER A 162 -9.15 -9.86 -9.70
N VAL A 163 -9.46 -10.47 -8.56
CA VAL A 163 -8.62 -11.51 -7.97
C VAL A 163 -8.52 -12.72 -8.89
N ARG A 164 -9.63 -13.11 -9.54
CA ARG A 164 -9.65 -14.26 -10.49
C ARG A 164 -8.68 -14.04 -11.65
N ASN A 165 -8.76 -12.87 -12.29
CA ASN A 165 -7.98 -12.55 -13.49
C ASN A 165 -6.60 -11.97 -13.17
N ALA A 166 -6.27 -11.79 -11.87
CA ALA A 166 -5.06 -11.12 -11.42
C ALA A 166 -4.85 -9.80 -12.16
N SER A 167 -5.82 -8.89 -12.05
CA SER A 167 -5.76 -7.58 -12.72
C SER A 167 -6.35 -6.47 -11.85
N LEU A 168 -5.81 -5.26 -12.01
CA LEU A 168 -6.31 -4.05 -11.40
C LEU A 168 -6.46 -2.98 -12.48
N GLN A 169 -7.57 -2.24 -12.44
CA GLN A 169 -7.84 -1.14 -13.37
C GLN A 169 -8.34 0.06 -12.58
N PHE A 170 -7.67 1.20 -12.73
CA PHE A 170 -8.17 2.47 -12.24
C PHE A 170 -9.29 2.99 -13.13
N LEU A 171 -10.22 3.73 -12.56
CA LEU A 171 -11.39 4.26 -13.25
C LEU A 171 -11.45 5.77 -13.05
N GLU A 172 -11.96 6.47 -14.07
CA GLU A 172 -12.44 7.84 -13.85
C GLU A 172 -13.68 7.82 -12.96
N ARG A 173 -13.79 8.76 -12.03
CA ARG A 173 -14.98 8.85 -11.15
C ARG A 173 -16.28 8.96 -11.93
N SER A 174 -16.27 9.63 -13.09
CA SER A 174 -17.41 9.76 -13.99
C SER A 174 -17.84 8.45 -14.65
N ARG A 175 -16.95 7.47 -14.73
CA ARG A 175 -17.21 6.15 -15.35
C ARG A 175 -17.52 5.05 -14.35
N PHE A 176 -17.72 5.40 -13.09
CA PHE A 176 -18.13 4.40 -12.10
C PHE A 176 -19.52 3.86 -12.46
N PRO A 177 -19.72 2.53 -12.51
CA PRO A 177 -21.02 1.95 -12.89
C PRO A 177 -22.11 2.36 -11.89
N GLN A 178 -22.98 3.28 -12.30
CA GLN A 178 -24.05 3.85 -11.46
C GLN A 178 -25.18 2.85 -11.14
N HIS A 179 -25.24 1.73 -11.86
CA HIS A 179 -26.32 0.75 -11.74
C HIS A 179 -26.03 -0.38 -10.74
N ARG A 180 -24.90 -0.37 -10.09
CA ARG A 180 -24.64 -1.31 -8.99
C ARG A 180 -25.03 -0.66 -7.68
N LYS A 181 -25.90 -1.33 -6.93
CA LYS A 181 -26.22 -0.92 -5.57
C LYS A 181 -24.90 -0.88 -4.77
N PRO A 182 -24.50 0.26 -4.22
CA PRO A 182 -23.31 0.34 -3.38
C PRO A 182 -23.51 -0.59 -2.17
N LEU A 183 -22.46 -1.24 -1.74
CA LEU A 183 -22.46 -1.88 -0.42
C LEU A 183 -22.29 -0.80 0.63
N ASP A 184 -23.08 -0.88 1.69
CA ASP A 184 -22.86 -0.04 2.86
C ASP A 184 -21.57 -0.50 3.55
N VAL A 185 -20.56 0.35 3.50
CA VAL A 185 -19.25 0.09 4.06
C VAL A 185 -19.05 1.03 5.23
N GLU A 186 -18.85 0.48 6.40
CA GLU A 186 -18.45 1.22 7.59
C GLU A 186 -16.92 1.31 7.63
N ARG A 187 -16.40 2.44 8.06
CA ARG A 187 -14.97 2.65 8.27
C ARG A 187 -14.72 2.92 9.75
N ASP A 188 -13.84 2.14 10.36
CA ASP A 188 -13.44 2.40 11.72
C ASP A 188 -12.41 3.55 11.84
N PRO A 189 -12.12 4.02 13.06
CA PRO A 189 -11.11 5.06 13.27
C PRO A 189 -9.70 4.69 12.79
N SER A 190 -9.40 3.39 12.66
CA SER A 190 -8.14 2.90 12.13
C SER A 190 -8.07 2.92 10.61
N GLY A 191 -9.20 3.21 9.95
CA GLY A 191 -9.30 3.26 8.49
C GLY A 191 -9.66 1.93 7.83
N ILE A 192 -9.95 0.89 8.61
CA ILE A 192 -10.37 -0.42 8.10
C ILE A 192 -11.84 -0.35 7.68
N PHE A 193 -12.14 -0.98 6.53
CA PHE A 193 -13.49 -1.05 6.00
C PHE A 193 -14.17 -2.35 6.43
N TYR A 194 -15.42 -2.25 6.88
CA TYR A 194 -16.27 -3.38 7.25
C TYR A 194 -17.52 -3.41 6.38
N ILE A 195 -17.94 -4.60 6.01
CA ILE A 195 -19.21 -4.85 5.32
C ILE A 195 -20.06 -5.71 6.26
N ARG A 196 -21.27 -5.26 6.55
CA ARG A 196 -22.25 -6.11 7.25
C ARG A 196 -22.78 -7.15 6.29
N CYS A 197 -22.59 -8.41 6.61
CA CYS A 197 -23.21 -9.53 5.92
C CYS A 197 -24.44 -9.94 6.73
N SER A 198 -25.61 -9.88 6.09
CA SER A 198 -26.87 -10.40 6.64
C SER A 198 -27.14 -11.79 6.10
#